data_acbe0ede26c64b3792bbf0c728889022
#
_entry.id   acbe0ede26c64b3792bbf0c728889022
#
_cell.length_a   1.000
_cell.length_b   1.000
_cell.length_c   1.000
_cell.angle_alpha   90.00
_cell.angle_beta   90.00
_cell.angle_gamma   90.00
#
_symmetry.space_group_name_H-M   'P 1'
#
loop_
_entity.id
_entity.type
_entity.pdbx_description
1 polymer ?
#
loop_
_entity_poly.entity_id
_entity_poly.type
_entity_poly.pdbx_seq_one_letter_code
_entity_poly.pdbx_strand_id
1 'polypeptide(L)'
;MTIGLAVDASVLVYERLREELALGKSLKVAVQAAYEKAFSSIFDANVTTLITAVILFWKASGPVKGFAISLTLGILASLFTALIVGRNIFEFFVDTGRVKKISMMHLISSQNINFLGKGFLACMCSLALIVAGATSFYLRGEKNFGVDFRGGDLITLSSPQAIDVGKVRAALQPINLADATIQESNQGGKYYITVRTPLHTSDAVEKQIMTAMPEAQFKVEGAERVGALVGGELARSSLVALGLGILGILIFVTLRFELSFAVGAIVALLHDVLITVGMFSLLHRELTLTMVGAVLTIAGYSINDTIVVYDRIREGLASGRKGSIEQIMNESINQTLSRTILTSTVTLIPILCLFLFGGAVLRDFSLAIIIGVAVGTYSSIFIASPIVLWWTRARGGGKTSLQREITSKQTKPATAS
;
A
#
# COMPACT_ATOMS: atom_id res chain seq x y z
N MET A 1 -5.26 -1.92 8.07
CA MET A 1 -5.53 -1.37 6.72
C MET A 1 -6.90 -0.69 6.61
N THR A 2 -8.01 -1.37 6.86
CA THR A 2 -9.37 -0.79 6.80
C THR A 2 -9.56 0.42 7.72
N ILE A 3 -8.97 0.43 8.92
CA ILE A 3 -8.97 1.59 9.82
C ILE A 3 -8.33 2.81 9.12
N GLY A 4 -7.18 2.61 8.46
CA GLY A 4 -6.52 3.68 7.72
C GLY A 4 -7.39 4.25 6.59
N LEU A 5 -8.06 3.38 5.83
CA LEU A 5 -8.99 3.81 4.76
C LEU A 5 -10.21 4.58 5.30
N ALA A 6 -10.76 4.15 6.45
CA ALA A 6 -11.88 4.85 7.08
C ALA A 6 -11.49 6.25 7.57
N VAL A 7 -10.29 6.37 8.14
CA VAL A 7 -9.76 7.67 8.58
C VAL A 7 -9.46 8.57 7.38
N ASP A 8 -8.89 8.04 6.29
CA ASP A 8 -8.61 8.79 5.07
C ASP A 8 -9.89 9.43 4.48
N ALA A 9 -10.97 8.66 4.39
CA ALA A 9 -12.26 9.17 3.95
C ALA A 9 -12.76 10.34 4.84
N SER A 10 -12.63 10.20 6.17
CA SER A 10 -13.03 11.24 7.11
C SER A 10 -12.14 12.49 7.02
N VAL A 11 -10.83 12.30 6.87
CA VAL A 11 -9.86 13.41 6.70
C VAL A 11 -10.19 14.23 5.45
N LEU A 12 -10.55 13.57 4.35
CA LEU A 12 -10.93 14.25 3.11
C LEU A 12 -12.18 15.14 3.30
N VAL A 13 -13.21 14.63 3.99
CA VAL A 13 -14.40 15.42 4.30
C VAL A 13 -14.03 16.64 5.15
N TYR A 14 -13.21 16.44 6.19
CA TYR A 14 -12.80 17.54 7.09
C TYR A 14 -11.93 18.58 6.38
N GLU A 15 -11.07 18.18 5.46
CA GLU A 15 -10.28 19.10 4.66
C GLU A 15 -11.18 19.96 3.77
N ARG A 16 -12.13 19.34 3.06
CA ARG A 16 -13.14 20.08 2.26
C ARG A 16 -14.01 20.98 3.14
N LEU A 17 -14.40 20.53 4.32
CA LEU A 17 -15.15 21.35 5.26
C LEU A 17 -14.36 22.61 5.66
N ARG A 18 -13.06 22.47 5.93
CA ARG A 18 -12.19 23.60 6.25
C ARG A 18 -12.11 24.60 5.09
N GLU A 19 -12.01 24.12 3.85
CA GLU A 19 -12.00 24.97 2.66
C GLU A 19 -13.31 25.76 2.53
N GLU A 20 -14.44 25.09 2.71
CA GLU A 20 -15.77 25.71 2.62
C GLU A 20 -16.03 26.76 3.72
N LEU A 21 -15.54 26.49 4.93
CA LEU A 21 -15.58 27.45 6.03
C LEU A 21 -14.68 28.66 5.79
N ALA A 22 -13.51 28.46 5.18
CA ALA A 22 -12.60 29.55 4.79
C ALA A 22 -13.18 30.49 3.72
N LEU A 23 -14.12 29.96 2.89
CA LEU A 23 -14.91 30.77 1.94
C LEU A 23 -16.03 31.57 2.60
N GLY A 24 -16.17 31.53 3.95
CA GLY A 24 -17.19 32.28 4.69
C GLY A 24 -18.59 31.67 4.71
N LYS A 25 -18.75 30.41 4.29
CA LYS A 25 -20.04 29.71 4.36
C LYS A 25 -20.45 29.42 5.81
N SER A 26 -21.75 29.40 6.05
CA SER A 26 -22.27 28.93 7.34
C SER A 26 -21.93 27.46 7.56
N LEU A 27 -21.79 27.03 8.84
CA LEU A 27 -21.37 25.67 9.17
C LEU A 27 -22.26 24.60 8.52
N LYS A 28 -23.58 24.80 8.49
CA LYS A 28 -24.52 23.88 7.85
C LYS A 28 -24.28 23.73 6.36
N VAL A 29 -24.15 24.85 5.64
CA VAL A 29 -23.88 24.85 4.19
C VAL A 29 -22.49 24.29 3.88
N ALA A 30 -21.50 24.59 4.73
CA ALA A 30 -20.15 24.10 4.57
C ALA A 30 -20.06 22.58 4.74
N VAL A 31 -20.78 21.99 5.72
CA VAL A 31 -20.84 20.54 5.93
C VAL A 31 -21.44 19.84 4.71
N GLN A 32 -22.58 20.31 4.24
CA GLN A 32 -23.25 19.73 3.07
C GLN A 32 -22.35 19.79 1.82
N ALA A 33 -21.76 20.94 1.54
CA ALA A 33 -20.85 21.13 0.41
C ALA A 33 -19.58 20.28 0.53
N ALA A 34 -19.05 20.08 1.75
CA ALA A 34 -17.88 19.25 1.99
C ALA A 34 -18.11 17.79 1.64
N TYR A 35 -19.25 17.21 2.10
CA TYR A 35 -19.62 15.83 1.77
C TYR A 35 -19.87 15.64 0.27
N GLU A 36 -20.57 16.57 -0.38
CA GLU A 36 -20.82 16.51 -1.83
C GLU A 36 -19.54 16.54 -2.64
N LYS A 37 -18.59 17.43 -2.30
CA LYS A 37 -17.31 17.54 -2.99
C LYS A 37 -16.36 16.37 -2.70
N ALA A 38 -16.36 15.86 -1.47
CA ALA A 38 -15.50 14.75 -1.08
C ALA A 38 -15.97 13.40 -1.66
N PHE A 39 -17.28 13.26 -1.94
CA PHE A 39 -17.88 11.98 -2.34
C PHE A 39 -17.16 11.30 -3.50
N SER A 40 -16.92 12.03 -4.60
CA SER A 40 -16.30 11.45 -5.80
C SER A 40 -14.90 10.91 -5.50
N SER A 41 -14.07 11.70 -4.82
CA SER A 41 -12.69 11.29 -4.50
C SER A 41 -12.65 10.11 -3.52
N ILE A 42 -13.54 10.09 -2.50
CA ILE A 42 -13.66 8.97 -1.55
C ILE A 42 -14.11 7.71 -2.29
N PHE A 43 -15.11 7.82 -3.15
CA PHE A 43 -15.64 6.69 -3.90
C PHE A 43 -14.59 6.11 -4.85
N ASP A 44 -13.95 6.95 -5.67
CA ASP A 44 -12.93 6.55 -6.63
C ASP A 44 -11.75 5.82 -5.95
N ALA A 45 -11.28 6.36 -4.84
CA ALA A 45 -10.19 5.80 -4.06
C ALA A 45 -10.52 4.41 -3.49
N ASN A 46 -11.73 4.23 -2.97
CA ASN A 46 -12.16 2.95 -2.41
C ASN A 46 -12.49 1.91 -3.48
N VAL A 47 -13.01 2.34 -4.66
CA VAL A 47 -13.26 1.44 -5.78
C VAL A 47 -11.97 0.80 -6.30
N THR A 48 -10.86 1.53 -6.37
CA THR A 48 -9.56 0.94 -6.78
C THR A 48 -9.12 -0.18 -5.85
N THR A 49 -9.22 0.02 -4.54
CA THR A 49 -8.89 -1.01 -3.56
C THR A 49 -9.90 -2.16 -3.56
N LEU A 50 -11.17 -1.88 -3.83
CA LEU A 50 -12.22 -2.90 -3.95
C LEU A 50 -11.99 -3.80 -5.17
N ILE A 51 -11.56 -3.26 -6.32
CA ILE A 51 -11.20 -4.03 -7.51
C ILE A 51 -10.13 -5.07 -7.16
N THR A 52 -9.05 -4.65 -6.48
CA THR A 52 -7.98 -5.58 -6.08
C THR A 52 -8.46 -6.63 -5.08
N ALA A 53 -9.29 -6.23 -4.11
CA ALA A 53 -9.85 -7.13 -3.11
C ALA A 53 -10.77 -8.19 -3.74
N VAL A 54 -11.62 -7.82 -4.69
CA VAL A 54 -12.51 -8.74 -5.41
C VAL A 54 -11.71 -9.72 -6.28
N ILE A 55 -10.68 -9.26 -6.98
CA ILE A 55 -9.82 -10.13 -7.79
C ILE A 55 -9.05 -11.12 -6.90
N LEU A 56 -8.53 -10.65 -5.77
CA LEU A 56 -7.92 -11.51 -4.77
C LEU A 56 -8.91 -12.56 -4.25
N PHE A 57 -10.11 -12.17 -3.89
CA PHE A 57 -11.16 -13.10 -3.45
C PHE A 57 -11.45 -14.19 -4.49
N TRP A 58 -11.50 -13.79 -5.76
CA TRP A 58 -11.82 -14.72 -6.85
C TRP A 58 -10.68 -15.69 -7.18
N LYS A 59 -9.43 -15.21 -7.16
CA LYS A 59 -8.26 -15.97 -7.65
C LYS A 59 -7.39 -16.57 -6.54
N ALA A 60 -7.39 -15.98 -5.35
CA ALA A 60 -6.57 -16.48 -4.26
C ALA A 60 -7.23 -17.63 -3.51
N SER A 61 -6.41 -18.41 -2.83
CA SER A 61 -6.80 -19.51 -1.95
C SER A 61 -6.25 -19.30 -0.53
N GLY A 62 -6.70 -20.12 0.41
CA GLY A 62 -6.20 -20.14 1.78
C GLY A 62 -6.30 -18.79 2.51
N PRO A 63 -5.27 -18.40 3.28
CA PRO A 63 -5.28 -17.18 4.11
C PRO A 63 -5.50 -15.89 3.31
N VAL A 64 -5.01 -15.81 2.08
CA VAL A 64 -5.14 -14.62 1.21
C VAL A 64 -6.57 -14.37 0.81
N LYS A 65 -7.37 -15.43 0.60
CA LYS A 65 -8.80 -15.30 0.34
C LYS A 65 -9.55 -14.75 1.54
N GLY A 66 -9.22 -15.23 2.76
CA GLY A 66 -9.78 -14.69 4.01
C GLY A 66 -9.44 -13.20 4.21
N PHE A 67 -8.21 -12.82 3.90
CA PHE A 67 -7.79 -11.43 3.90
C PHE A 67 -8.59 -10.58 2.90
N ALA A 68 -8.80 -11.07 1.68
CA ALA A 68 -9.58 -10.37 0.65
C ALA A 68 -11.04 -10.14 1.08
N ILE A 69 -11.67 -11.14 1.73
CA ILE A 69 -13.03 -11.01 2.29
C ILE A 69 -13.05 -9.91 3.36
N SER A 70 -12.13 -9.98 4.32
CA SER A 70 -12.05 -9.00 5.42
C SER A 70 -11.80 -7.59 4.90
N LEU A 71 -10.94 -7.44 3.89
CA LEU A 71 -10.66 -6.16 3.25
C LEU A 71 -11.90 -5.62 2.52
N THR A 72 -12.59 -6.45 1.74
CA THR A 72 -13.82 -6.07 1.03
C THR A 72 -14.90 -5.59 2.00
N LEU A 73 -15.19 -6.37 3.04
CA LEU A 73 -16.18 -6.00 4.07
C LEU A 73 -15.77 -4.71 4.79
N GLY A 74 -14.47 -4.57 5.10
CA GLY A 74 -13.95 -3.37 5.75
C GLY A 74 -14.07 -2.12 4.90
N ILE A 75 -13.82 -2.21 3.58
CA ILE A 75 -13.99 -1.08 2.65
C ILE A 75 -15.48 -0.68 2.57
N LEU A 76 -16.38 -1.65 2.39
CA LEU A 76 -17.81 -1.38 2.33
C LEU A 76 -18.34 -0.74 3.62
N ALA A 77 -17.91 -1.27 4.78
CA ALA A 77 -18.25 -0.71 6.09
C ALA A 77 -17.69 0.72 6.26
N SER A 78 -16.45 0.95 5.82
CA SER A 78 -15.81 2.27 5.88
C SER A 78 -16.54 3.31 5.04
N LEU A 79 -16.92 2.95 3.80
CA LEU A 79 -17.71 3.81 2.92
C LEU A 79 -19.06 4.15 3.52
N PHE A 80 -19.78 3.13 4.01
CA PHE A 80 -21.07 3.32 4.67
C PHE A 80 -20.95 4.25 5.89
N THR A 81 -19.97 3.98 6.74
CA THR A 81 -19.76 4.77 7.96
C THR A 81 -19.34 6.20 7.65
N ALA A 82 -18.39 6.41 6.74
CA ALA A 82 -17.91 7.75 6.43
C ALA A 82 -18.96 8.60 5.69
N LEU A 83 -19.63 8.04 4.69
CA LEU A 83 -20.53 8.81 3.81
C LEU A 83 -21.97 8.93 4.34
N ILE A 84 -22.44 7.94 5.11
CA ILE A 84 -23.83 7.91 5.57
C ILE A 84 -23.89 8.18 7.07
N VAL A 85 -23.27 7.34 7.89
CA VAL A 85 -23.38 7.45 9.36
C VAL A 85 -22.72 8.73 9.86
N GLY A 86 -21.48 8.98 9.44
CA GLY A 86 -20.71 10.17 9.84
C GLY A 86 -21.40 11.46 9.39
N ARG A 87 -21.90 11.48 8.16
CA ARG A 87 -22.68 12.62 7.63
C ARG A 87 -23.90 12.91 8.48
N ASN A 88 -24.76 11.90 8.72
CA ASN A 88 -26.01 12.09 9.48
C ASN A 88 -25.73 12.54 10.92
N ILE A 89 -24.73 11.95 11.57
CA ILE A 89 -24.32 12.36 12.94
C ILE A 89 -23.87 13.84 12.93
N PHE A 90 -23.05 14.21 11.96
CA PHE A 90 -22.50 15.55 11.87
C PHE A 90 -23.60 16.60 11.58
N GLU A 91 -24.47 16.32 10.60
CA GLU A 91 -25.63 17.16 10.29
C GLU A 91 -26.56 17.30 11.50
N PHE A 92 -26.85 16.23 12.23
CA PHE A 92 -27.64 16.26 13.46
C PHE A 92 -27.07 17.18 14.54
N PHE A 93 -25.76 17.13 14.79
CA PHE A 93 -25.12 18.01 15.78
C PHE A 93 -25.10 19.48 15.36
N VAL A 94 -24.97 19.74 14.07
CA VAL A 94 -25.01 21.09 13.50
C VAL A 94 -26.44 21.64 13.53
N ASP A 95 -27.43 20.85 13.10
CA ASP A 95 -28.85 21.25 13.04
C ASP A 95 -29.47 21.48 14.44
N THR A 96 -29.05 20.69 15.42
CA THR A 96 -29.44 20.89 16.84
C THR A 96 -28.76 22.07 17.52
N GLY A 97 -27.82 22.75 16.82
CA GLY A 97 -27.06 23.88 17.37
C GLY A 97 -26.06 23.51 18.47
N ARG A 98 -25.81 22.20 18.69
CA ARG A 98 -24.84 21.72 19.68
C ARG A 98 -23.40 22.03 19.28
N VAL A 99 -23.13 22.06 17.96
CA VAL A 99 -21.83 22.44 17.41
C VAL A 99 -21.98 23.75 16.64
N LYS A 100 -21.45 24.83 17.17
CA LYS A 100 -21.52 26.17 16.57
C LYS A 100 -20.25 26.59 15.84
N LYS A 101 -19.10 26.07 16.28
CA LYS A 101 -17.79 26.33 15.68
C LYS A 101 -16.94 25.08 15.73
N ILE A 102 -16.14 24.87 14.69
CA ILE A 102 -15.19 23.79 14.60
C ILE A 102 -13.81 24.43 14.50
N SER A 103 -12.92 24.04 15.41
CA SER A 103 -11.50 24.38 15.36
C SER A 103 -10.75 23.19 14.82
N MET A 104 -10.00 23.39 13.75
CA MET A 104 -9.17 22.32 13.13
C MET A 104 -7.71 22.67 13.28
N MET A 105 -6.92 21.70 13.73
CA MET A 105 -5.48 21.86 13.89
C MET A 105 -4.78 21.80 12.52
N HIS A 106 -3.85 22.70 12.28
CA HIS A 106 -2.92 22.63 11.17
C HIS A 106 -1.67 21.87 11.60
N LEU A 107 -1.48 20.66 11.10
CA LEU A 107 -0.28 19.86 11.39
C LEU A 107 0.95 20.40 10.64
N ILE A 108 0.75 20.85 9.42
CA ILE A 108 1.83 21.40 8.59
C ILE A 108 1.33 22.75 8.05
N SER A 109 2.03 23.82 8.42
CA SER A 109 1.80 25.13 7.80
C SER A 109 2.16 25.05 6.33
N SER A 110 1.42 25.74 5.46
CA SER A 110 1.66 25.75 4.01
C SER A 110 3.12 26.13 3.72
N GLN A 111 3.94 25.14 3.40
CA GLN A 111 5.31 25.34 2.97
C GLN A 111 5.32 25.40 1.45
N ASN A 112 6.05 26.35 0.88
CA ASN A 112 6.23 26.47 -0.57
C ASN A 112 7.42 25.58 -0.99
N ILE A 113 7.29 24.27 -0.89
CA ILE A 113 8.33 23.31 -1.24
C ILE A 113 8.27 23.08 -2.75
N ASN A 114 9.40 23.20 -3.43
CA ASN A 114 9.50 22.86 -4.84
C ASN A 114 9.74 21.37 -5.04
N PHE A 115 8.67 20.58 -5.07
CA PHE A 115 8.71 19.13 -5.29
C PHE A 115 9.07 18.75 -6.71
N LEU A 116 8.47 19.41 -7.70
CA LEU A 116 8.69 19.11 -9.11
C LEU A 116 10.12 19.41 -9.55
N GLY A 117 10.75 20.46 -9.01
CA GLY A 117 12.16 20.76 -9.28
C GLY A 117 13.12 19.66 -8.76
N LYS A 118 12.74 18.91 -7.73
CA LYS A 118 13.50 17.78 -7.20
C LYS A 118 13.11 16.43 -7.82
N GLY A 119 12.10 16.40 -8.70
CA GLY A 119 11.57 15.17 -9.29
C GLY A 119 12.62 14.35 -10.05
N PHE A 120 13.54 15.00 -10.78
CA PHE A 120 14.60 14.29 -11.48
C PHE A 120 15.55 13.53 -10.52
N LEU A 121 16.00 14.20 -9.45
CA LEU A 121 16.86 13.56 -8.45
C LEU A 121 16.13 12.40 -7.76
N ALA A 122 14.87 12.61 -7.42
CA ALA A 122 14.03 11.58 -6.81
C ALA A 122 13.88 10.35 -7.73
N CYS A 123 13.61 10.55 -9.03
CA CYS A 123 13.57 9.46 -10.01
C CYS A 123 14.90 8.72 -10.14
N MET A 124 16.03 9.43 -10.10
CA MET A 124 17.35 8.79 -10.15
C MET A 124 17.61 7.92 -8.91
N CYS A 125 17.29 8.41 -7.71
CA CYS A 125 17.39 7.64 -6.48
C CYS A 125 16.49 6.39 -6.52
N SER A 126 15.26 6.55 -6.98
CA SER A 126 14.32 5.44 -7.15
C SER A 126 14.81 4.41 -8.15
N LEU A 127 15.34 4.86 -9.29
CA LEU A 127 15.91 3.97 -10.31
C LEU A 127 17.10 3.17 -9.75
N ALA A 128 17.99 3.85 -9.01
CA ALA A 128 19.13 3.17 -8.35
C ALA A 128 18.65 2.09 -7.36
N LEU A 129 17.58 2.38 -6.60
CA LEU A 129 17.01 1.41 -5.66
C LEU A 129 16.34 0.24 -6.39
N ILE A 130 15.63 0.50 -7.50
CA ILE A 130 15.03 -0.55 -8.34
C ILE A 130 16.13 -1.44 -8.93
N VAL A 131 17.21 -0.85 -9.47
CA VAL A 131 18.33 -1.60 -10.04
C VAL A 131 19.02 -2.44 -8.97
N ALA A 132 19.27 -1.91 -7.78
CA ALA A 132 19.84 -2.65 -6.66
C ALA A 132 18.93 -3.81 -6.23
N GLY A 133 17.63 -3.56 -6.12
CA GLY A 133 16.62 -4.58 -5.79
C GLY A 133 16.55 -5.68 -6.86
N ALA A 134 16.49 -5.30 -8.14
CA ALA A 134 16.47 -6.25 -9.25
C ALA A 134 17.76 -7.10 -9.33
N THR A 135 18.92 -6.49 -9.09
CA THR A 135 20.18 -7.20 -9.02
C THR A 135 20.20 -8.20 -7.87
N SER A 136 19.78 -7.80 -6.67
CA SER A 136 19.62 -8.70 -5.53
C SER A 136 18.66 -9.84 -5.85
N PHE A 137 17.53 -9.53 -6.46
CA PHE A 137 16.51 -10.51 -6.83
C PHE A 137 17.07 -11.56 -7.82
N TYR A 138 17.82 -11.11 -8.83
CA TYR A 138 18.46 -11.98 -9.79
C TYR A 138 19.54 -12.87 -9.15
N LEU A 139 20.42 -12.29 -8.32
CA LEU A 139 21.50 -13.04 -7.67
C LEU A 139 21.01 -14.08 -6.66
N ARG A 140 19.88 -13.81 -5.99
CA ARG A 140 19.28 -14.75 -5.03
C ARG A 140 18.47 -15.86 -5.72
N GLY A 141 18.00 -15.64 -6.94
CA GLY A 141 17.26 -16.62 -7.71
C GLY A 141 16.08 -17.22 -6.93
N GLU A 142 16.05 -18.55 -6.82
CA GLU A 142 14.98 -19.26 -6.13
C GLU A 142 14.86 -18.93 -4.62
N LYS A 143 15.94 -18.47 -3.98
CA LYS A 143 15.94 -18.10 -2.56
C LYS A 143 15.04 -16.90 -2.24
N ASN A 144 14.52 -16.21 -3.27
CA ASN A 144 13.51 -15.17 -3.07
C ASN A 144 12.12 -15.73 -2.77
N PHE A 145 11.86 -17.01 -3.07
CA PHE A 145 10.52 -17.59 -2.99
C PHE A 145 10.35 -18.47 -1.76
N GLY A 146 9.23 -18.29 -1.06
CA GLY A 146 8.83 -19.06 0.11
C GLY A 146 8.40 -20.50 -0.22
N VAL A 147 8.13 -21.30 0.82
CA VAL A 147 7.61 -22.67 0.69
C VAL A 147 6.29 -22.72 -0.05
N ASP A 148 5.48 -21.67 0.03
CA ASP A 148 4.21 -21.54 -0.71
C ASP A 148 4.38 -21.72 -2.22
N PHE A 149 5.55 -21.37 -2.76
CA PHE A 149 5.82 -21.37 -4.20
C PHE A 149 6.77 -22.49 -4.62
N ARG A 150 7.71 -22.86 -3.74
CA ARG A 150 8.71 -23.89 -4.05
C ARG A 150 8.31 -25.28 -3.53
N GLY A 151 7.38 -25.31 -2.58
CA GLY A 151 7.10 -26.50 -1.78
C GLY A 151 8.18 -26.71 -0.68
N GLY A 152 7.88 -27.58 0.25
CA GLY A 152 8.74 -27.90 1.40
C GLY A 152 8.00 -27.80 2.72
N ASP A 153 8.76 -28.01 3.79
CA ASP A 153 8.32 -27.80 5.17
C ASP A 153 8.93 -26.51 5.71
N LEU A 154 8.14 -25.72 6.41
CA LEU A 154 8.56 -24.53 7.15
C LEU A 154 8.18 -24.73 8.61
N ILE A 155 9.19 -24.68 9.49
CA ILE A 155 8.97 -24.73 10.94
C ILE A 155 9.43 -23.42 11.56
N THR A 156 8.57 -22.83 12.41
CA THR A 156 8.87 -21.63 13.18
C THR A 156 8.93 -22.00 14.66
N LEU A 157 10.09 -21.79 15.26
CA LEU A 157 10.37 -22.02 16.67
C LEU A 157 10.64 -20.69 17.37
N SER A 158 10.16 -20.54 18.60
CA SER A 158 10.48 -19.40 19.47
C SER A 158 11.35 -19.83 20.66
N SER A 159 12.18 -18.89 21.13
CA SER A 159 13.02 -19.07 22.34
C SER A 159 13.01 -17.77 23.15
N PRO A 160 13.07 -17.83 24.48
CA PRO A 160 13.29 -16.67 25.33
C PRO A 160 14.72 -16.13 25.28
N GLN A 161 15.67 -16.92 24.73
CA GLN A 161 17.08 -16.57 24.65
C GLN A 161 17.48 -16.31 23.20
N ALA A 162 18.57 -15.54 23.02
CA ALA A 162 19.16 -15.31 21.72
C ALA A 162 19.61 -16.63 21.07
N ILE A 163 19.26 -16.83 19.82
CA ILE A 163 19.51 -18.06 19.07
C ILE A 163 20.68 -17.84 18.13
N ASP A 164 21.71 -18.67 18.25
CA ASP A 164 22.82 -18.68 17.30
C ASP A 164 22.46 -19.56 16.10
N VAL A 165 22.27 -18.94 14.94
CA VAL A 165 21.97 -19.61 13.66
C VAL A 165 23.05 -20.65 13.31
N GLY A 166 24.31 -20.41 13.68
CA GLY A 166 25.40 -21.36 13.47
C GLY A 166 25.23 -22.66 14.27
N LYS A 167 24.78 -22.55 15.53
CA LYS A 167 24.47 -23.72 16.37
C LYS A 167 23.27 -24.49 15.83
N VAL A 168 22.23 -23.78 15.37
CA VAL A 168 21.06 -24.44 14.75
C VAL A 168 21.48 -25.18 13.48
N ARG A 169 22.32 -24.60 12.64
CA ARG A 169 22.85 -25.23 11.43
C ARG A 169 23.68 -26.46 11.78
N ALA A 170 24.52 -26.39 12.80
CA ALA A 170 25.31 -27.53 13.29
C ALA A 170 24.38 -28.64 13.85
N ALA A 171 23.32 -28.28 14.55
CA ALA A 171 22.32 -29.23 15.05
C ALA A 171 21.62 -30.00 13.92
N LEU A 172 21.45 -29.40 12.74
CA LEU A 172 20.80 -30.02 11.58
C LEU A 172 21.75 -30.90 10.73
N GLN A 173 23.06 -30.81 10.97
CA GLN A 173 24.05 -31.57 10.21
C GLN A 173 23.87 -33.11 10.32
N PRO A 174 23.56 -33.71 11.50
CA PRO A 174 23.37 -35.16 11.62
C PRO A 174 22.21 -35.73 10.78
N ILE A 175 21.26 -34.89 10.41
CA ILE A 175 20.10 -35.27 9.58
C ILE A 175 20.26 -34.80 8.13
N ASN A 176 21.48 -34.43 7.71
CA ASN A 176 21.83 -33.94 6.36
C ASN A 176 21.01 -32.69 5.91
N LEU A 177 20.64 -31.83 6.85
CA LEU A 177 19.89 -30.58 6.59
C LEU A 177 20.69 -29.32 6.97
N ALA A 178 22.02 -29.39 6.94
CA ALA A 178 22.90 -28.23 7.21
C ALA A 178 22.70 -27.09 6.21
N ASP A 179 22.26 -27.38 4.98
CA ASP A 179 21.99 -26.41 3.93
C ASP A 179 20.59 -25.80 4.00
N ALA A 180 19.80 -26.15 5.02
CA ALA A 180 18.48 -25.57 5.25
C ALA A 180 18.55 -24.04 5.34
N THR A 181 17.55 -23.38 4.79
CA THR A 181 17.40 -21.92 4.95
C THR A 181 16.93 -21.61 6.36
N ILE A 182 17.78 -20.95 7.14
CA ILE A 182 17.48 -20.57 8.51
C ILE A 182 17.42 -19.05 8.58
N GLN A 183 16.30 -18.50 9.07
CA GLN A 183 16.11 -17.08 9.29
C GLN A 183 15.85 -16.83 10.77
N GLU A 184 16.58 -15.87 11.33
CA GLU A 184 16.39 -15.40 12.70
C GLU A 184 15.58 -14.13 12.70
N SER A 185 14.74 -13.96 13.72
CA SER A 185 14.06 -12.71 13.99
C SER A 185 13.85 -12.49 15.49
N ASN A 186 13.88 -11.25 15.92
CA ASN A 186 13.57 -10.86 17.29
C ASN A 186 12.29 -10.02 17.30
N GLN A 187 11.35 -10.32 18.20
CA GLN A 187 10.10 -9.60 18.30
C GLN A 187 9.58 -9.63 19.75
N GLY A 188 9.34 -8.46 20.32
CA GLY A 188 8.79 -8.34 21.66
C GLY A 188 9.64 -9.01 22.75
N GLY A 189 10.96 -9.11 22.59
CA GLY A 189 11.86 -9.76 23.53
C GLY A 189 11.91 -11.30 23.40
N LYS A 190 11.21 -11.88 22.44
CA LYS A 190 11.33 -13.29 22.04
C LYS A 190 12.14 -13.41 20.76
N TYR A 191 12.92 -14.46 20.68
CA TYR A 191 13.69 -14.81 19.50
C TYR A 191 12.97 -15.92 18.74
N TYR A 192 12.90 -15.75 17.43
CA TYR A 192 12.26 -16.72 16.53
C TYR A 192 13.27 -17.19 15.52
N ILE A 193 13.24 -18.48 15.22
CA ILE A 193 13.89 -19.05 14.05
C ILE A 193 12.85 -19.69 13.15
N THR A 194 13.01 -19.46 11.87
CA THR A 194 12.24 -20.11 10.82
C THR A 194 13.19 -20.97 9.99
N VAL A 195 12.93 -22.28 9.97
CA VAL A 195 13.76 -23.26 9.26
C VAL A 195 12.94 -23.84 8.12
N ARG A 196 13.48 -23.69 6.89
CA ARG A 196 12.89 -24.31 5.71
C ARG A 196 13.69 -25.52 5.31
N THR A 197 12.96 -26.60 5.02
CA THR A 197 13.53 -27.91 4.71
C THR A 197 12.72 -28.61 3.59
N PRO A 198 13.25 -29.69 3.00
CA PRO A 198 12.47 -30.53 2.11
C PRO A 198 11.20 -31.08 2.75
N LEU A 199 10.26 -31.51 1.92
CA LEU A 199 8.99 -32.09 2.36
C LEU A 199 9.20 -33.27 3.32
N HIS A 200 8.33 -33.37 4.32
CA HIS A 200 8.28 -34.45 5.32
C HIS A 200 9.49 -34.50 6.27
N THR A 201 10.16 -33.38 6.49
CA THR A 201 11.31 -33.30 7.38
C THR A 201 11.08 -32.44 8.62
N SER A 202 9.95 -31.73 8.73
CA SER A 202 9.66 -30.84 9.85
C SER A 202 9.73 -31.51 11.22
N ASP A 203 9.16 -32.72 11.35
CA ASP A 203 9.16 -33.47 12.62
C ASP A 203 10.57 -33.89 13.05
N ALA A 204 11.41 -34.27 12.08
CA ALA A 204 12.81 -34.61 12.32
C ALA A 204 13.64 -33.36 12.71
N VAL A 205 13.37 -32.23 12.08
CA VAL A 205 14.01 -30.95 12.38
C VAL A 205 13.65 -30.46 13.77
N GLU A 206 12.36 -30.49 14.13
CA GLU A 206 11.89 -30.14 15.46
C GLU A 206 12.57 -30.97 16.53
N LYS A 207 12.48 -32.30 16.41
CA LYS A 207 13.09 -33.23 17.37
C LYS A 207 14.61 -33.02 17.49
N GLN A 208 15.29 -32.84 16.36
CA GLN A 208 16.74 -32.67 16.34
C GLN A 208 17.17 -31.36 17.00
N ILE A 209 16.53 -30.24 16.69
CA ILE A 209 16.84 -28.95 17.30
C ILE A 209 16.55 -28.95 18.80
N MET A 210 15.39 -29.47 19.22
CA MET A 210 15.05 -29.55 20.65
C MET A 210 15.99 -30.45 21.42
N THR A 211 16.46 -31.54 20.82
CA THR A 211 17.42 -32.47 21.46
C THR A 211 18.84 -31.88 21.53
N ALA A 212 19.27 -31.16 20.48
CA ALA A 212 20.62 -30.61 20.41
C ALA A 212 20.80 -29.33 21.24
N MET A 213 19.71 -28.59 21.51
CA MET A 213 19.74 -27.28 22.18
C MET A 213 18.64 -27.18 23.26
N PRO A 214 18.64 -28.05 24.29
CA PRO A 214 17.57 -28.06 25.32
C PRO A 214 17.58 -26.77 26.16
N GLU A 215 18.71 -26.09 26.30
CA GLU A 215 18.86 -24.83 27.01
C GLU A 215 18.09 -23.68 26.34
N ALA A 216 17.85 -23.72 25.03
CA ALA A 216 17.15 -22.70 24.30
C ALA A 216 15.63 -22.69 24.55
N GLN A 217 15.10 -23.71 25.20
CA GLN A 217 13.68 -23.84 25.54
C GLN A 217 12.76 -23.54 24.33
N PHE A 218 13.07 -24.17 23.19
CA PHE A 218 12.30 -23.95 21.97
C PHE A 218 10.84 -24.36 22.12
N LYS A 219 9.96 -23.50 21.59
CA LYS A 219 8.54 -23.77 21.46
C LYS A 219 8.15 -23.65 19.99
N VAL A 220 7.40 -24.62 19.49
CA VAL A 220 6.84 -24.57 18.13
C VAL A 220 5.73 -23.54 18.09
N GLU A 221 5.88 -22.52 17.26
CA GLU A 221 4.86 -21.48 17.02
C GLU A 221 4.05 -21.80 15.76
N GLY A 222 4.62 -22.54 14.81
CA GLY A 222 3.92 -22.97 13.61
C GLY A 222 4.75 -23.95 12.77
N ALA A 223 4.06 -24.83 12.07
CA ALA A 223 4.64 -25.70 11.06
C ALA A 223 3.73 -25.69 9.83
N GLU A 224 4.31 -25.38 8.67
CA GLU A 224 3.61 -25.33 7.38
C GLU A 224 4.23 -26.36 6.45
N ARG A 225 3.38 -27.06 5.69
CA ARG A 225 3.83 -28.06 4.72
C ARG A 225 3.12 -27.85 3.39
N VAL A 226 3.88 -27.66 2.33
CA VAL A 226 3.36 -27.41 0.98
C VAL A 226 3.98 -28.39 -0.01
N GLY A 227 3.16 -29.20 -0.66
CA GLY A 227 3.61 -30.08 -1.75
C GLY A 227 4.09 -29.28 -2.97
N ALA A 228 5.11 -29.74 -3.68
CA ALA A 228 5.69 -29.03 -4.81
C ALA A 228 4.69 -28.75 -5.95
N LEU A 229 3.78 -29.68 -6.22
CA LEU A 229 2.71 -29.46 -7.22
C LEU A 229 1.77 -28.35 -6.79
N VAL A 230 1.38 -28.33 -5.52
CA VAL A 230 0.51 -27.31 -4.93
C VAL A 230 1.23 -25.94 -4.95
N GLY A 231 2.51 -25.90 -4.59
CA GLY A 231 3.31 -24.69 -4.64
C GLY A 231 3.37 -24.07 -6.04
N GLY A 232 3.58 -24.89 -7.07
CA GLY A 232 3.57 -24.41 -8.46
C GLY A 232 2.21 -23.85 -8.90
N GLU A 233 1.12 -24.48 -8.49
CA GLU A 233 -0.25 -23.99 -8.75
C GLU A 233 -0.54 -22.68 -8.02
N LEU A 234 -0.13 -22.58 -6.76
CA LEU A 234 -0.25 -21.35 -5.96
C LEU A 234 0.56 -20.20 -6.57
N ALA A 235 1.79 -20.46 -7.04
CA ALA A 235 2.61 -19.46 -7.71
C ALA A 235 1.93 -18.94 -8.98
N ARG A 236 1.43 -19.84 -9.82
CA ARG A 236 0.70 -19.46 -11.04
C ARG A 236 -0.55 -18.65 -10.74
N SER A 237 -1.37 -19.12 -9.81
CA SER A 237 -2.60 -18.44 -9.40
C SER A 237 -2.32 -17.05 -8.85
N SER A 238 -1.26 -16.91 -8.05
CA SER A 238 -0.82 -15.64 -7.46
C SER A 238 -0.35 -14.64 -8.53
N LEU A 239 0.44 -15.09 -9.51
CA LEU A 239 0.88 -14.24 -10.63
C LEU A 239 -0.32 -13.77 -11.48
N VAL A 240 -1.29 -14.66 -11.73
CA VAL A 240 -2.51 -14.29 -12.43
C VAL A 240 -3.33 -13.28 -11.62
N ALA A 241 -3.49 -13.50 -10.31
CA ALA A 241 -4.19 -12.56 -9.44
C ALA A 241 -3.53 -11.18 -9.41
N LEU A 242 -2.19 -11.15 -9.29
CA LEU A 242 -1.41 -9.91 -9.33
C LEU A 242 -1.58 -9.19 -10.66
N GLY A 243 -1.42 -9.91 -11.78
CA GLY A 243 -1.57 -9.34 -13.12
C GLY A 243 -2.98 -8.79 -13.38
N LEU A 244 -4.02 -9.55 -13.02
CA LEU A 244 -5.41 -9.11 -13.16
C LEU A 244 -5.73 -7.93 -12.22
N GLY A 245 -5.20 -7.92 -11.00
CA GLY A 245 -5.38 -6.83 -10.05
C GLY A 245 -4.78 -5.52 -10.57
N ILE A 246 -3.53 -5.55 -11.02
CA ILE A 246 -2.86 -4.41 -11.64
C ILE A 246 -3.63 -3.98 -12.90
N LEU A 247 -3.99 -4.89 -13.78
CA LEU A 247 -4.75 -4.59 -15.00
C LEU A 247 -6.09 -3.92 -14.68
N GLY A 248 -6.82 -4.42 -13.68
CA GLY A 248 -8.08 -3.83 -13.23
C GLY A 248 -7.90 -2.38 -12.76
N ILE A 249 -6.86 -2.10 -11.97
CA ILE A 249 -6.51 -0.74 -11.57
C ILE A 249 -6.17 0.12 -12.80
N LEU A 250 -5.36 -0.39 -13.73
CA LEU A 250 -4.96 0.35 -14.92
C LEU A 250 -6.16 0.73 -15.78
N ILE A 251 -7.08 -0.20 -15.99
CA ILE A 251 -8.33 0.06 -16.72
C ILE A 251 -9.14 1.15 -16.02
N PHE A 252 -9.35 1.01 -14.70
CA PHE A 252 -10.10 2.00 -13.92
C PHE A 252 -9.48 3.40 -14.02
N VAL A 253 -8.18 3.52 -13.79
CA VAL A 253 -7.47 4.81 -13.82
C VAL A 253 -7.51 5.43 -15.23
N THR A 254 -7.35 4.62 -16.29
CA THR A 254 -7.42 5.09 -17.68
C THR A 254 -8.82 5.58 -18.05
N LEU A 255 -9.87 4.93 -17.54
CA LEU A 255 -11.24 5.36 -17.76
C LEU A 255 -11.59 6.63 -16.96
N ARG A 256 -11.04 6.75 -15.75
CA ARG A 256 -11.36 7.82 -14.81
C ARG A 256 -10.58 9.11 -15.04
N PHE A 257 -9.31 8.99 -15.42
CA PHE A 257 -8.40 10.12 -15.59
C PHE A 257 -8.00 10.31 -17.06
N GLU A 258 -7.49 11.49 -17.39
CA GLU A 258 -6.89 11.81 -18.67
C GLU A 258 -5.61 11.00 -18.89
N LEU A 259 -5.25 10.76 -20.15
CA LEU A 259 -4.14 9.90 -20.52
C LEU A 259 -2.80 10.28 -19.85
N SER A 260 -2.54 11.57 -19.71
CA SER A 260 -1.32 12.07 -19.05
C SER A 260 -1.25 11.64 -17.58
N PHE A 261 -2.35 11.73 -16.86
CA PHE A 261 -2.47 11.29 -15.46
C PHE A 261 -2.45 9.78 -15.34
N ALA A 262 -3.13 9.07 -16.26
CA ALA A 262 -3.14 7.62 -16.26
C ALA A 262 -1.72 7.05 -16.42
N VAL A 263 -0.91 7.59 -17.34
CA VAL A 263 0.49 7.18 -17.52
C VAL A 263 1.31 7.42 -16.26
N GLY A 264 1.17 8.60 -15.64
CA GLY A 264 1.87 8.90 -14.38
C GLY A 264 1.52 7.93 -13.26
N ALA A 265 0.23 7.61 -13.10
CA ALA A 265 -0.27 6.66 -12.10
C ALA A 265 0.24 5.24 -12.35
N ILE A 266 0.23 4.79 -13.62
CA ILE A 266 0.73 3.46 -14.00
C ILE A 266 2.21 3.31 -13.66
N VAL A 267 3.03 4.30 -14.03
CA VAL A 267 4.47 4.26 -13.76
C VAL A 267 4.74 4.29 -12.25
N ALA A 268 4.01 5.12 -11.50
CA ALA A 268 4.14 5.15 -10.04
C ALA A 268 3.74 3.81 -9.39
N LEU A 269 2.65 3.19 -9.84
CA LEU A 269 2.23 1.89 -9.35
C LEU A 269 3.27 0.80 -9.60
N LEU A 270 3.81 0.73 -10.83
CA LEU A 270 4.87 -0.25 -11.15
C LEU A 270 6.14 0.01 -10.35
N HIS A 271 6.53 1.28 -10.19
CA HIS A 271 7.63 1.69 -9.33
C HIS A 271 7.45 1.18 -7.90
N ASP A 272 6.27 1.35 -7.29
CA ASP A 272 6.00 0.97 -5.90
C ASP A 272 6.07 -0.55 -5.70
N VAL A 273 5.52 -1.31 -6.66
CA VAL A 273 5.61 -2.77 -6.66
C VAL A 273 7.05 -3.24 -6.80
N LEU A 274 7.81 -2.66 -7.75
CA LEU A 274 9.20 -3.04 -7.99
C LEU A 274 10.10 -2.72 -6.79
N ILE A 275 9.94 -1.56 -6.17
CA ILE A 275 10.71 -1.21 -4.96
C ILE A 275 10.32 -2.14 -3.81
N THR A 276 9.03 -2.41 -3.59
CA THR A 276 8.61 -3.28 -2.48
C THR A 276 9.17 -4.68 -2.63
N VAL A 277 9.07 -5.29 -3.82
CA VAL A 277 9.63 -6.62 -4.10
C VAL A 277 11.17 -6.60 -4.03
N GLY A 278 11.80 -5.58 -4.59
CA GLY A 278 13.25 -5.41 -4.56
C GLY A 278 13.80 -5.25 -3.13
N MET A 279 13.12 -4.48 -2.29
CA MET A 279 13.48 -4.30 -0.87
C MET A 279 13.39 -5.62 -0.09
N PHE A 280 12.38 -6.45 -0.36
CA PHE A 280 12.29 -7.78 0.22
C PHE A 280 13.51 -8.63 -0.12
N SER A 281 13.92 -8.62 -1.40
CA SER A 281 15.13 -9.32 -1.82
C SER A 281 16.38 -8.78 -1.14
N LEU A 282 16.55 -7.46 -1.05
CA LEU A 282 17.69 -6.80 -0.37
C LEU A 282 17.73 -7.12 1.13
N LEU A 283 16.58 -7.19 1.78
CA LEU A 283 16.45 -7.55 3.20
C LEU A 283 16.53 -9.06 3.44
N HIS A 284 16.83 -9.84 2.41
CA HIS A 284 16.91 -11.30 2.48
C HIS A 284 15.61 -11.97 2.97
N ARG A 285 14.47 -11.32 2.72
CA ARG A 285 13.14 -11.87 2.99
C ARG A 285 12.64 -12.66 1.79
N GLU A 286 11.68 -13.53 2.04
CA GLU A 286 11.10 -14.39 1.02
C GLU A 286 9.72 -13.90 0.60
N LEU A 287 9.42 -14.07 -0.67
CA LEU A 287 8.10 -13.85 -1.21
C LEU A 287 7.22 -15.04 -0.86
N THR A 288 6.17 -14.80 -0.13
CA THR A 288 5.16 -15.78 0.29
C THR A 288 3.81 -15.46 -0.35
N LEU A 289 2.85 -16.36 -0.20
CA LEU A 289 1.49 -16.13 -0.67
C LEU A 289 0.87 -14.88 -0.01
N THR A 290 1.14 -14.66 1.28
CA THR A 290 0.68 -13.47 2.01
C THR A 290 1.29 -12.18 1.46
N MET A 291 2.52 -12.24 0.95
CA MET A 291 3.18 -11.10 0.29
C MET A 291 2.45 -10.66 -0.99
N VAL A 292 1.88 -11.60 -1.76
CA VAL A 292 1.06 -11.25 -2.94
C VAL A 292 -0.15 -10.42 -2.52
N GLY A 293 -0.82 -10.82 -1.43
CA GLY A 293 -1.90 -10.04 -0.84
C GLY A 293 -1.46 -8.64 -0.40
N ALA A 294 -0.27 -8.54 0.23
CA ALA A 294 0.30 -7.26 0.62
C ALA A 294 0.57 -6.37 -0.60
N VAL A 295 1.20 -6.88 -1.66
CA VAL A 295 1.53 -6.12 -2.89
C VAL A 295 0.26 -5.59 -3.56
N LEU A 296 -0.79 -6.40 -3.70
CA LEU A 296 -2.07 -5.93 -4.25
C LEU A 296 -2.75 -4.89 -3.36
N THR A 297 -2.63 -5.03 -2.05
CA THR A 297 -3.14 -4.06 -1.10
C THR A 297 -2.39 -2.73 -1.20
N ILE A 298 -1.06 -2.79 -1.31
CA ILE A 298 -0.20 -1.62 -1.52
C ILE A 298 -0.55 -0.93 -2.83
N ALA A 299 -0.75 -1.70 -3.90
CA ALA A 299 -1.16 -1.18 -5.20
C ALA A 299 -2.46 -0.37 -5.11
N GLY A 300 -3.47 -0.91 -4.41
CA GLY A 300 -4.73 -0.19 -4.17
C GLY A 300 -4.58 1.05 -3.28
N TYR A 301 -3.71 0.98 -2.27
CA TYR A 301 -3.45 2.11 -1.36
C TYR A 301 -2.65 3.23 -2.02
N SER A 302 -1.58 2.89 -2.73
CA SER A 302 -0.73 3.87 -3.42
C SER A 302 -1.49 4.66 -4.47
N ILE A 303 -2.36 3.99 -5.23
CA ILE A 303 -3.16 4.68 -6.23
C ILE A 303 -4.17 5.63 -5.60
N ASN A 304 -4.67 5.34 -4.39
CA ASN A 304 -5.57 6.22 -3.65
C ASN A 304 -4.93 7.59 -3.39
N ASP A 305 -3.71 7.61 -2.85
CA ASP A 305 -2.97 8.85 -2.59
C ASP A 305 -2.68 9.61 -3.90
N THR A 306 -2.30 8.90 -4.95
CA THR A 306 -2.09 9.46 -6.29
C THR A 306 -3.37 10.11 -6.86
N ILE A 307 -4.54 9.47 -6.72
CA ILE A 307 -5.83 10.00 -7.15
C ILE A 307 -6.12 11.34 -6.50
N VAL A 308 -5.87 11.46 -5.20
CA VAL A 308 -6.12 12.69 -4.45
C VAL A 308 -5.24 13.84 -4.91
N VAL A 309 -3.94 13.58 -5.10
CA VAL A 309 -3.02 14.57 -5.63
C VAL A 309 -3.46 15.01 -7.04
N TYR A 310 -3.86 14.06 -7.87
CA TYR A 310 -4.31 14.32 -9.24
C TYR A 310 -5.62 15.11 -9.29
N ASP A 311 -6.58 14.77 -8.43
CA ASP A 311 -7.84 15.50 -8.34
C ASP A 311 -7.60 16.98 -7.97
N ARG A 312 -6.68 17.24 -7.03
CA ARG A 312 -6.27 18.60 -6.67
C ARG A 312 -5.55 19.33 -7.78
N ILE A 313 -4.67 18.67 -8.52
CA ILE A 313 -4.00 19.24 -9.69
C ILE A 313 -5.04 19.60 -10.77
N ARG A 314 -6.00 18.72 -11.05
CA ARG A 314 -7.08 18.95 -12.02
C ARG A 314 -7.94 20.15 -11.62
N GLU A 315 -8.32 20.23 -10.34
CA GLU A 315 -9.06 21.36 -9.79
C GLU A 315 -8.28 22.68 -9.95
N GLY A 316 -6.99 22.67 -9.61
CA GLY A 316 -6.10 23.81 -9.78
C GLY A 316 -5.95 24.27 -11.24
N LEU A 317 -5.87 23.34 -12.18
CA LEU A 317 -5.81 23.62 -13.60
C LEU A 317 -7.16 24.10 -14.15
N ALA A 318 -8.29 23.52 -13.72
CA ALA A 318 -9.62 23.91 -14.17
C ALA A 318 -10.04 25.28 -13.63
N SER A 319 -9.59 25.68 -12.45
CA SER A 319 -9.94 26.97 -11.82
C SER A 319 -9.38 28.22 -12.53
N GLY A 320 -8.65 28.06 -13.61
CA GLY A 320 -8.07 29.17 -14.38
C GLY A 320 -6.97 29.95 -13.66
N ARG A 321 -6.36 29.39 -12.61
CA ARG A 321 -5.26 30.01 -11.85
C ARG A 321 -4.17 30.53 -12.78
N LYS A 322 -3.66 31.73 -12.49
CA LYS A 322 -2.52 32.31 -13.22
C LYS A 322 -1.23 31.55 -12.84
N GLY A 323 -0.30 31.41 -13.80
CA GLY A 323 0.98 30.74 -13.59
C GLY A 323 1.24 29.60 -14.57
N SER A 324 2.45 29.05 -14.51
CA SER A 324 2.84 27.90 -15.32
C SER A 324 2.16 26.62 -14.80
N ILE A 325 2.11 25.58 -15.64
CA ILE A 325 1.62 24.25 -15.24
C ILE A 325 2.41 23.71 -14.02
N GLU A 326 3.72 23.92 -14.00
CA GLU A 326 4.57 23.51 -12.88
C GLU A 326 4.21 24.19 -11.57
N GLN A 327 3.96 25.51 -11.61
CA GLN A 327 3.57 26.26 -10.43
C GLN A 327 2.24 25.75 -9.88
N ILE A 328 1.23 25.56 -10.74
CA ILE A 328 -0.09 25.06 -10.33
C ILE A 328 0.01 23.65 -9.76
N MET A 329 0.75 22.75 -10.41
CA MET A 329 0.96 21.40 -9.92
C MET A 329 1.70 21.40 -8.58
N ASN A 330 2.76 22.19 -8.44
CA ASN A 330 3.53 22.28 -7.21
C ASN A 330 2.70 22.84 -6.04
N GLU A 331 1.89 23.87 -6.29
CA GLU A 331 0.93 24.40 -5.31
C GLU A 331 -0.09 23.34 -4.89
N SER A 332 -0.64 22.57 -5.85
CA SER A 332 -1.59 21.52 -5.58
C SER A 332 -0.99 20.41 -4.70
N ILE A 333 0.25 20.00 -4.97
CA ILE A 333 0.98 19.03 -4.15
C ILE A 333 1.20 19.59 -2.72
N ASN A 334 1.61 20.85 -2.59
CA ASN A 334 1.79 21.46 -1.26
C ASN A 334 0.47 21.52 -0.46
N GLN A 335 -0.66 21.76 -1.15
CA GLN A 335 -1.98 21.79 -0.52
C GLN A 335 -2.41 20.42 0.00
N THR A 336 -2.08 19.33 -0.69
CA THR A 336 -2.43 17.95 -0.28
C THR A 336 -1.43 17.34 0.70
N LEU A 337 -0.24 17.92 0.87
CA LEU A 337 0.87 17.35 1.65
C LEU A 337 0.48 17.02 3.09
N SER A 338 -0.20 17.93 3.77
CA SER A 338 -0.62 17.74 5.17
C SER A 338 -1.55 16.53 5.31
N ARG A 339 -2.45 16.35 4.36
CA ARG A 339 -3.36 15.21 4.30
C ARG A 339 -2.61 13.92 4.04
N THR A 340 -1.80 13.87 2.99
CA THR A 340 -1.00 12.69 2.59
C THR A 340 -0.13 12.19 3.76
N ILE A 341 0.55 13.09 4.48
CA ILE A 341 1.35 12.71 5.65
C ILE A 341 0.47 12.20 6.79
N LEU A 342 -0.66 12.85 7.07
CA LEU A 342 -1.58 12.44 8.13
C LEU A 342 -2.16 11.04 7.86
N THR A 343 -2.68 10.82 6.65
CA THR A 343 -3.31 9.55 6.28
C THR A 343 -2.32 8.40 6.26
N SER A 344 -1.12 8.62 5.72
CA SER A 344 -0.04 7.64 5.75
C SER A 344 0.41 7.32 7.18
N THR A 345 0.56 8.33 8.03
CA THR A 345 0.95 8.13 9.44
C THR A 345 -0.11 7.31 10.20
N VAL A 346 -1.39 7.68 10.08
CA VAL A 346 -2.48 6.96 10.74
C VAL A 346 -2.60 5.52 10.23
N THR A 347 -2.32 5.28 8.96
CA THR A 347 -2.28 3.92 8.39
C THR A 347 -1.07 3.14 8.89
N LEU A 348 0.10 3.78 9.00
CA LEU A 348 1.33 3.12 9.45
C LEU A 348 1.30 2.73 10.93
N ILE A 349 0.64 3.50 11.81
CA ILE A 349 0.63 3.21 13.25
C ILE A 349 0.10 1.80 13.57
N PRO A 350 -1.11 1.36 13.14
CA PRO A 350 -1.59 0.02 13.41
C PRO A 350 -0.72 -1.07 12.77
N ILE A 351 -0.16 -0.79 11.60
CA ILE A 351 0.69 -1.75 10.88
C ILE A 351 2.04 -1.88 11.58
N LEU A 352 2.58 -0.80 12.13
CA LEU A 352 3.79 -0.83 12.93
C LEU A 352 3.56 -1.62 14.24
N CYS A 353 2.41 -1.44 14.89
CA CYS A 353 2.03 -2.25 16.03
C CYS A 353 1.95 -3.74 15.65
N LEU A 354 1.36 -4.06 14.48
CA LEU A 354 1.30 -5.42 13.98
C LEU A 354 2.70 -5.99 13.66
N PHE A 355 3.59 -5.17 13.12
CA PHE A 355 4.99 -5.54 12.86
C PHE A 355 5.76 -5.85 14.15
N LEU A 356 5.53 -5.06 15.21
CA LEU A 356 6.24 -5.19 16.49
C LEU A 356 5.65 -6.30 17.39
N PHE A 357 4.33 -6.53 17.35
CA PHE A 357 3.62 -7.38 18.31
C PHE A 357 2.84 -8.54 17.65
N GLY A 358 2.71 -8.56 16.32
CA GLY A 358 1.86 -9.51 15.58
C GLY A 358 2.42 -10.93 15.41
N GLY A 359 3.62 -11.21 15.92
CA GLY A 359 4.25 -12.53 15.79
C GLY A 359 4.92 -12.74 14.42
N ALA A 360 5.67 -13.83 14.30
CA ALA A 360 6.51 -14.12 13.14
C ALA A 360 5.73 -14.19 11.82
N VAL A 361 4.55 -14.78 11.84
CA VAL A 361 3.71 -15.00 10.63
C VAL A 361 3.26 -13.67 10.00
N LEU A 362 2.92 -12.67 10.82
CA LEU A 362 2.42 -11.37 10.34
C LEU A 362 3.53 -10.36 10.06
N ARG A 363 4.75 -10.66 10.46
CA ARG A 363 5.88 -9.72 10.39
C ARG A 363 6.24 -9.34 8.96
N ASP A 364 6.41 -10.31 8.07
CA ASP A 364 6.80 -10.05 6.69
C ASP A 364 5.67 -9.39 5.91
N PHE A 365 4.42 -9.77 6.18
CA PHE A 365 3.24 -9.08 5.65
C PHE A 365 3.19 -7.61 6.08
N SER A 366 3.38 -7.34 7.37
CA SER A 366 3.39 -5.98 7.92
C SER A 366 4.56 -5.16 7.38
N LEU A 367 5.75 -5.76 7.26
CA LEU A 367 6.93 -5.13 6.68
C LEU A 367 6.69 -4.71 5.23
N ALA A 368 6.07 -5.59 4.43
CA ALA A 368 5.71 -5.27 3.05
C ALA A 368 4.80 -4.03 2.99
N ILE A 369 3.75 -3.98 3.82
CA ILE A 369 2.83 -2.85 3.84
C ILE A 369 3.52 -1.58 4.34
N ILE A 370 4.39 -1.64 5.35
CA ILE A 370 5.17 -0.48 5.82
C ILE A 370 6.00 0.11 4.67
N ILE A 371 6.76 -0.74 3.98
CA ILE A 371 7.57 -0.32 2.82
C ILE A 371 6.65 0.26 1.74
N GLY A 372 5.60 -0.45 1.38
CA GLY A 372 4.69 -0.04 0.31
C GLY A 372 3.94 1.25 0.59
N VAL A 373 3.47 1.49 1.82
CA VAL A 373 2.82 2.75 2.21
C VAL A 373 3.82 3.90 2.17
N ALA A 374 5.04 3.71 2.71
CA ALA A 374 6.08 4.74 2.68
C ALA A 374 6.49 5.09 1.23
N VAL A 375 6.69 4.08 0.38
CA VAL A 375 7.05 4.25 -1.03
C VAL A 375 5.89 4.86 -1.82
N GLY A 376 4.64 4.43 -1.61
CA GLY A 376 3.44 4.97 -2.26
C GLY A 376 3.19 6.43 -1.92
N THR A 377 3.40 6.82 -0.66
CA THR A 377 3.35 8.22 -0.23
C THR A 377 4.40 9.07 -0.93
N TYR A 378 5.61 8.54 -1.08
CA TYR A 378 6.69 9.21 -1.80
C TYR A 378 6.41 9.28 -3.30
N SER A 379 5.93 8.20 -3.90
CA SER A 379 5.77 8.08 -5.36
C SER A 379 4.66 8.97 -5.91
N SER A 380 3.58 9.19 -5.18
CA SER A 380 2.48 10.10 -5.56
C SER A 380 2.99 11.53 -5.81
N ILE A 381 3.96 11.97 -5.01
CA ILE A 381 4.54 13.31 -5.06
C ILE A 381 5.71 13.38 -6.06
N PHE A 382 6.69 12.48 -5.94
CA PHE A 382 7.98 12.59 -6.61
C PHE A 382 8.11 11.77 -7.90
N ILE A 383 7.19 10.85 -8.17
CA ILE A 383 7.20 10.01 -9.38
C ILE A 383 5.97 10.32 -10.24
N ALA A 384 4.76 10.14 -9.71
CA ALA A 384 3.53 10.30 -10.46
C ALA A 384 3.37 11.71 -11.05
N SER A 385 3.51 12.74 -10.22
CA SER A 385 3.31 14.14 -10.64
C SER A 385 4.38 14.64 -11.63
N PRO A 386 5.69 14.43 -11.44
CA PRO A 386 6.69 14.77 -12.44
C PRO A 386 6.51 14.06 -13.79
N ILE A 387 6.07 12.79 -13.77
CA ILE A 387 5.83 12.05 -15.02
C ILE A 387 4.67 12.66 -15.80
N VAL A 388 3.59 13.09 -15.16
CA VAL A 388 2.50 13.82 -15.81
C VAL A 388 3.03 15.07 -16.51
N LEU A 389 3.89 15.84 -15.84
CA LEU A 389 4.48 17.04 -16.40
C LEU A 389 5.40 16.73 -17.60
N TRP A 390 6.29 15.74 -17.47
CA TRP A 390 7.20 15.34 -18.54
C TRP A 390 6.47 14.78 -19.74
N TRP A 391 5.46 13.94 -19.51
CA TRP A 391 4.62 13.38 -20.56
C TRP A 391 3.86 14.46 -21.33
N THR A 392 3.28 15.42 -20.62
CA THR A 392 2.55 16.55 -21.23
C THR A 392 3.49 17.39 -22.09
N ARG A 393 4.71 17.67 -21.62
CA ARG A 393 5.73 18.40 -22.37
C ARG A 393 6.24 17.64 -23.59
N ALA A 394 6.49 16.35 -23.45
CA ALA A 394 6.99 15.50 -24.56
C ALA A 394 6.01 15.45 -25.73
N ARG A 395 4.71 15.62 -25.48
CA ARG A 395 3.67 15.71 -26.51
C ARG A 395 3.49 17.13 -27.08
N GLY A 396 4.40 18.05 -26.81
CA GLY A 396 4.27 19.44 -27.23
C GLY A 396 3.12 20.18 -26.55
N GLY A 397 2.59 19.60 -25.45
CA GLY A 397 1.48 20.14 -24.68
C GLY A 397 1.95 21.11 -23.60
N GLY A 398 1.10 22.07 -23.27
CA GLY A 398 1.26 22.99 -22.15
C GLY A 398 0.00 23.06 -21.31
N LYS A 399 -0.08 24.08 -20.45
CA LYS A 399 -1.24 24.31 -19.58
C LYS A 399 -2.57 24.24 -20.35
N THR A 400 -2.68 24.89 -21.50
CA THR A 400 -3.89 24.98 -22.31
C THR A 400 -4.29 23.61 -22.89
N SER A 401 -3.33 22.77 -23.30
CA SER A 401 -3.62 21.43 -23.83
C SER A 401 -4.15 20.51 -22.75
N LEU A 402 -3.54 20.51 -21.57
CA LEU A 402 -3.98 19.71 -20.43
C LEU A 402 -5.32 20.20 -19.89
N GLN A 403 -5.56 21.51 -19.85
CA GLN A 403 -6.88 22.07 -19.51
C GLN A 403 -7.97 21.62 -20.48
N ARG A 404 -7.71 21.61 -21.79
CA ARG A 404 -8.67 21.11 -22.79
C ARG A 404 -8.97 19.64 -22.60
N GLU A 405 -7.94 18.82 -22.33
CA GLU A 405 -8.09 17.39 -22.07
C GLU A 405 -8.98 17.13 -20.85
N ILE A 406 -8.78 17.87 -19.74
CA ILE A 406 -9.60 17.81 -18.51
C ILE A 406 -11.05 18.21 -18.83
N THR A 407 -11.26 19.35 -19.48
CA THR A 407 -12.61 19.89 -19.78
C THR A 407 -13.38 18.95 -20.71
N SER A 408 -12.70 18.39 -21.73
CA SER A 408 -13.35 17.48 -22.68
C SER A 408 -13.83 16.18 -22.04
N LYS A 409 -13.15 15.70 -20.99
CA LYS A 409 -13.52 14.47 -20.28
C LYS A 409 -14.62 14.71 -19.25
N GLN A 410 -14.68 15.92 -18.65
CA GLN A 410 -15.75 16.31 -17.73
C GLN A 410 -17.09 16.60 -18.43
N THR A 411 -17.04 17.05 -19.69
CA THR A 411 -18.24 17.37 -20.49
C THR A 411 -18.83 16.19 -21.24
N LYS A 412 -18.13 15.06 -21.35
CA LYS A 412 -18.71 13.81 -21.87
C LYS A 412 -19.67 13.25 -20.80
N PRO A 413 -21.00 13.26 -21.02
CA PRO A 413 -21.90 12.54 -20.14
C PRO A 413 -21.47 11.08 -20.12
N ALA A 414 -21.51 10.46 -18.94
CA ALA A 414 -21.47 9.01 -18.83
C ALA A 414 -22.67 8.50 -19.67
N THR A 415 -22.40 8.17 -20.93
CA THR A 415 -23.40 7.50 -21.78
C THR A 415 -23.71 6.21 -21.06
N ALA A 416 -24.90 6.19 -20.47
CA ALA A 416 -25.53 5.00 -19.96
C ALA A 416 -25.48 3.92 -21.04
N SER A 417 -24.89 2.81 -20.72
CA SER A 417 -25.12 1.52 -21.36
C SER A 417 -25.33 0.47 -20.27
#